data_c21608b515ab6ad43927d07e80cc1a80
#
_entry.id   c21608b515ab6ad43927d07e80cc1a80
#
_cell.length_a   1.000
_cell.length_b   1.000
_cell.length_c   1.000
_cell.angle_alpha   90.00
_cell.angle_beta   90.00
_cell.angle_gamma   90.00
#
_symmetry.space_group_name_H-M   'P 1'
#
loop_
_entity.id
_entity.type
_entity.pdbx_description
1 polymer ?
#
loop_
_entity_poly.entity_id
_entity_poly.type
_entity_poly.pdbx_seq_one_letter_code
_entity_poly.pdbx_strand_id
1 'polypeptide(L)'
;MIDPIDNLAEKMRGTLRMPSAARARQALLWCAGISVLLASSCQSTKKASSLENSPTMYTNVIAPEEPATQANFAQSVIPTRPSPAAQPVVTTSSPNTVAEQNLAMARSTLAKSGALECARRFHRAQEPVEIRVVAPSTHGLLTIQVLDTNGKSLGDLGVTPGIVDLRPLVPNIENLSKAAWVQLCEDGTPIGAPIVLEPLRSPPSVRTMRAQRKGTNDEYTRIVGWGDRLLNPDDQEVVAASAQWIASEPIVLSGFRTELDVDAIVQTDVGPIRIAFAPDAAPATVRNFVTLADQGFYNNTIFHRIVPMNREGQPFVIQGGDPTGTGDGGPGWNLALEPSDLQHDIGVVGMARGDDPHSAGSQFYISLSREGTARLDGQYCTFGYVVSGRDALNKITQANIADASTGRPSDAPKIQEVIIVAAPPRVLGENRRNQRIRSDTLKVIDTTTSPQSR
;
A
#
# COMPACT_ATOMS: atom_id res chain seq x y z
N MET A 1 15.23 -48.33 -34.54
CA MET A 1 14.85 -47.36 -33.51
C MET A 1 15.87 -46.24 -33.63
N ILE A 2 15.54 -45.21 -34.40
CA ILE A 2 16.41 -44.06 -34.69
C ILE A 2 15.80 -42.86 -33.91
N ASP A 3 16.63 -42.20 -33.19
CA ASP A 3 16.35 -41.14 -32.21
C ASP A 3 15.81 -39.85 -32.90
N PRO A 4 14.79 -39.16 -32.40
CA PRO A 4 14.16 -38.00 -33.07
C PRO A 4 14.87 -36.66 -32.84
N ILE A 5 16.13 -36.59 -32.43
CA ILE A 5 16.83 -35.33 -32.11
C ILE A 5 17.64 -34.76 -33.29
N ASP A 6 17.87 -35.52 -34.36
CA ASP A 6 18.69 -35.06 -35.50
C ASP A 6 17.96 -34.28 -36.61
N ASN A 7 16.65 -34.04 -36.48
CA ASN A 7 15.85 -33.38 -37.53
C ASN A 7 15.55 -31.89 -37.25
N LEU A 8 16.08 -31.30 -36.19
CA LEU A 8 15.86 -29.88 -35.86
C LEU A 8 17.08 -28.96 -36.18
N ALA A 9 18.24 -29.55 -36.45
CA ALA A 9 19.46 -28.80 -36.74
C ALA A 9 19.65 -28.44 -38.22
N GLU A 10 18.90 -29.07 -39.12
CA GLU A 10 19.01 -28.83 -40.56
C GLU A 10 18.03 -27.79 -41.13
N LYS A 11 17.02 -27.38 -40.34
CA LYS A 11 16.01 -26.38 -40.74
C LYS A 11 16.35 -24.95 -40.35
N MET A 12 17.46 -24.73 -39.62
CA MET A 12 17.90 -23.37 -39.19
C MET A 12 19.11 -22.82 -39.94
N ARG A 13 19.55 -23.43 -41.06
CA ARG A 13 20.67 -22.95 -41.88
C ARG A 13 20.28 -22.21 -43.17
N GLY A 14 19.06 -21.83 -43.33
CA GLY A 14 18.59 -21.07 -44.48
C GLY A 14 17.99 -19.74 -44.08
N THR A 15 18.69 -18.62 -44.41
CA THR A 15 18.25 -17.21 -44.35
C THR A 15 18.73 -16.39 -43.17
N LEU A 16 20.02 -16.05 -43.16
CA LEU A 16 20.51 -14.78 -42.60
C LEU A 16 21.63 -14.25 -43.52
N ARG A 17 21.23 -13.50 -44.55
CA ARG A 17 22.11 -12.64 -45.33
C ARG A 17 22.36 -11.37 -44.48
N MET A 18 23.57 -11.18 -44.00
CA MET A 18 24.07 -9.91 -43.44
C MET A 18 24.22 -8.87 -44.56
N PRO A 19 23.79 -7.61 -44.40
CA PRO A 19 24.13 -6.57 -45.36
C PRO A 19 25.56 -6.04 -45.07
N SER A 20 26.32 -5.87 -46.13
CA SER A 20 27.71 -5.48 -46.17
C SER A 20 27.96 -4.06 -45.62
N ALA A 21 29.14 -3.87 -45.06
CA ALA A 21 29.67 -2.67 -44.40
C ALA A 21 29.76 -1.37 -45.24
N ALA A 22 29.11 -1.31 -46.42
CA ALA A 22 29.17 -0.15 -47.32
C ALA A 22 28.04 0.87 -47.16
N ARG A 23 27.03 0.63 -46.31
CA ARG A 23 25.92 1.57 -46.09
C ARG A 23 26.00 2.37 -44.78
N ALA A 24 27.01 2.12 -43.93
CA ALA A 24 27.21 2.84 -42.67
C ALA A 24 27.96 4.17 -42.83
N ARG A 25 28.46 4.51 -44.04
CA ARG A 25 29.18 5.80 -44.26
C ARG A 25 28.35 6.93 -44.84
N GLN A 26 27.09 6.71 -45.16
CA GLN A 26 26.22 7.75 -45.76
C GLN A 26 25.19 8.36 -44.78
N ALA A 27 25.12 7.85 -43.53
CA ALA A 27 24.25 8.43 -42.48
C ALA A 27 24.93 9.43 -41.55
N LEU A 28 26.25 9.65 -41.70
CA LEU A 28 27.03 10.56 -40.84
C LEU A 28 27.36 11.92 -41.48
N LEU A 29 26.81 12.22 -42.67
CA LEU A 29 27.05 13.47 -43.41
C LEU A 29 25.82 14.39 -43.53
N TRP A 30 24.76 14.14 -42.81
CA TRP A 30 23.54 14.97 -42.82
C TRP A 30 23.27 15.73 -41.50
N CYS A 31 24.15 15.67 -40.52
CA CYS A 31 24.00 16.41 -39.24
C CYS A 31 24.99 17.58 -39.03
N ALA A 32 25.70 18.00 -40.08
CA ALA A 32 26.64 19.14 -39.98
C ALA A 32 26.37 20.15 -41.11
N GLY A 33 25.27 20.84 -41.05
CA GLY A 33 25.00 21.86 -42.06
C GLY A 33 23.66 22.56 -41.94
N ILE A 34 23.37 23.18 -40.79
CA ILE A 34 22.43 24.32 -40.67
C ILE A 34 22.78 25.07 -39.39
N SER A 35 23.77 25.94 -39.48
CA SER A 35 23.94 27.08 -38.60
C SER A 35 24.63 28.14 -39.48
N VAL A 36 23.89 29.15 -39.84
CA VAL A 36 24.28 30.53 -40.17
C VAL A 36 23.22 31.14 -41.09
N LEU A 37 22.84 32.39 -40.77
CA LEU A 37 21.89 33.34 -41.43
C LEU A 37 20.47 33.26 -40.91
N LEU A 38 19.94 34.22 -40.12
CA LEU A 38 19.78 35.64 -40.43
C LEU A 38 19.44 36.44 -39.17
N ALA A 39 20.19 37.46 -38.90
CA ALA A 39 19.73 38.64 -38.23
C ALA A 39 19.23 39.64 -39.32
N SER A 40 18.08 40.26 -39.14
CA SER A 40 17.80 41.67 -39.43
C SER A 40 16.32 41.96 -39.67
N SER A 41 15.90 43.07 -39.09
CA SER A 41 14.84 44.03 -39.41
C SER A 41 13.43 43.69 -38.92
N CYS A 42 12.96 44.28 -37.84
CA CYS A 42 12.53 45.63 -37.58
C CYS A 42 11.23 46.08 -38.29
N GLN A 43 10.29 46.46 -37.41
CA GLN A 43 9.20 47.45 -37.54
C GLN A 43 7.76 47.04 -37.88
N SER A 44 6.98 47.22 -36.83
CA SER A 44 5.74 48.01 -36.70
C SER A 44 4.49 47.53 -37.46
N THR A 45 3.34 47.35 -36.83
CA THR A 45 2.34 48.28 -36.35
C THR A 45 1.12 47.59 -35.76
N LYS A 46 0.67 48.09 -34.63
CA LYS A 46 -0.66 48.17 -34.03
C LYS A 46 -1.88 47.44 -34.64
N LYS A 47 -2.60 46.61 -33.84
CA LYS A 47 -3.90 46.96 -33.28
C LYS A 47 -4.41 45.93 -32.29
N ALA A 48 -5.02 46.46 -31.21
CA ALA A 48 -5.57 45.77 -30.07
C ALA A 48 -6.89 45.05 -30.35
N SER A 49 -7.14 43.93 -29.62
CA SER A 49 -8.39 43.74 -28.87
C SER A 49 -8.27 42.47 -28.00
N SER A 50 -8.22 42.69 -26.70
CA SER A 50 -8.92 42.09 -25.58
C SER A 50 -9.37 40.60 -25.70
N LEU A 51 -8.90 39.75 -24.82
CA LEU A 51 -9.65 39.22 -23.66
C LEU A 51 -8.76 38.29 -22.81
N GLU A 52 -8.81 38.60 -21.54
CA GLU A 52 -8.15 37.99 -20.42
C GLU A 52 -8.50 36.51 -20.25
N ASN A 53 -7.50 35.71 -19.83
CA ASN A 53 -7.60 34.80 -18.69
C ASN A 53 -6.21 34.21 -18.40
N SER A 54 -5.54 34.79 -17.40
CA SER A 54 -4.32 34.25 -16.82
C SER A 54 -4.64 33.47 -15.53
N PRO A 55 -4.02 32.34 -15.25
CA PRO A 55 -4.17 31.68 -13.96
C PRO A 55 -3.27 32.36 -12.92
N THR A 56 -3.87 32.68 -11.78
CA THR A 56 -3.28 33.33 -10.63
C THR A 56 -2.26 32.41 -9.95
N MET A 57 -0.99 32.79 -10.00
CA MET A 57 0.03 32.24 -9.12
C MET A 57 -0.12 32.85 -7.72
N TYR A 58 -0.22 32.04 -6.68
CA TYR A 58 -0.07 32.48 -5.30
C TYR A 58 1.41 32.59 -4.96
N THR A 59 1.93 33.81 -4.95
CA THR A 59 3.18 34.16 -4.30
C THR A 59 2.88 34.72 -2.94
N ASN A 60 3.31 34.05 -1.87
CA ASN A 60 3.31 34.61 -0.51
C ASN A 60 4.37 35.70 -0.41
N VAL A 61 3.93 36.95 -0.44
CA VAL A 61 4.75 38.11 -0.05
C VAL A 61 4.36 38.47 1.38
N ILE A 62 5.32 38.34 2.30
CA ILE A 62 5.21 38.87 3.66
C ILE A 62 5.38 40.39 3.57
N ALA A 63 4.32 41.12 3.90
CA ALA A 63 4.37 42.58 4.08
C ALA A 63 4.62 42.94 5.56
N PRO A 64 5.32 44.05 5.87
CA PRO A 64 5.66 44.43 7.24
C PRO A 64 4.44 44.98 8.00
N GLU A 65 4.38 44.68 9.31
CA GLU A 65 3.34 45.08 10.25
C GLU A 65 3.34 46.59 10.50
N GLU A 66 2.16 47.25 10.39
CA GLU A 66 1.86 48.49 11.01
C GLU A 66 1.03 48.30 12.31
N PRO A 67 1.15 49.17 13.35
CA PRO A 67 0.61 48.88 14.67
C PRO A 67 -0.91 49.10 14.71
N ALA A 68 -1.62 48.08 15.17
CA ALA A 68 -3.06 48.07 15.33
C ALA A 68 -3.54 48.90 16.50
N THR A 69 -4.47 49.81 16.26
CA THR A 69 -5.32 50.52 17.20
C THR A 69 -6.28 49.55 17.90
N GLN A 70 -6.38 49.65 19.22
CA GLN A 70 -7.26 48.83 20.04
C GLN A 70 -8.73 49.01 19.65
N ALA A 71 -9.35 47.93 19.21
CA ALA A 71 -10.80 47.79 19.12
C ALA A 71 -11.29 46.72 20.09
N ASN A 72 -12.21 47.11 20.96
CA ASN A 72 -12.86 46.29 21.98
C ASN A 72 -13.55 45.08 21.32
N PHE A 73 -13.03 43.88 21.57
CA PHE A 73 -13.74 42.64 21.28
C PHE A 73 -14.59 42.23 22.50
N ALA A 74 -15.89 42.19 22.30
CA ALA A 74 -16.81 41.56 23.21
C ALA A 74 -16.43 40.09 23.42
N GLN A 75 -16.33 39.68 24.68
CA GLN A 75 -16.04 38.31 25.08
C GLN A 75 -17.13 37.35 24.55
N SER A 76 -16.83 36.61 23.51
CA SER A 76 -17.59 35.42 23.18
C SER A 76 -17.19 34.30 24.17
N VAL A 77 -18.16 33.88 24.95
CA VAL A 77 -18.05 32.76 25.90
C VAL A 77 -17.71 31.50 25.10
N ILE A 78 -16.47 31.04 25.19
CA ILE A 78 -16.07 29.72 24.73
C ILE A 78 -16.75 28.70 25.64
N PRO A 79 -17.55 27.75 25.15
CA PRO A 79 -18.10 26.70 26.01
C PRO A 79 -16.94 25.86 26.55
N THR A 80 -16.75 25.87 27.86
CA THR A 80 -15.79 25.02 28.57
C THR A 80 -16.16 23.55 28.28
N ARG A 81 -15.22 22.84 27.63
CA ARG A 81 -15.24 21.41 27.47
C ARG A 81 -15.47 20.74 28.83
N PRO A 82 -16.45 19.85 29.02
CA PRO A 82 -16.60 19.13 30.25
C PRO A 82 -15.31 18.36 30.55
N SER A 83 -14.82 18.48 31.77
CA SER A 83 -13.66 17.73 32.28
C SER A 83 -13.92 16.24 32.05
N PRO A 84 -12.96 15.47 31.51
CA PRO A 84 -13.15 14.03 31.32
C PRO A 84 -13.46 13.42 32.67
N ALA A 85 -14.60 12.77 32.77
CA ALA A 85 -14.97 11.98 33.95
C ALA A 85 -13.82 11.01 34.24
N ALA A 86 -13.46 10.88 35.50
CA ALA A 86 -12.45 9.96 35.97
C ALA A 86 -12.69 8.60 35.39
N GLN A 87 -11.72 8.11 34.60
CA GLN A 87 -11.77 6.76 34.04
C GLN A 87 -11.84 5.76 35.21
N PRO A 88 -12.69 4.75 35.17
CA PRO A 88 -12.71 3.73 36.21
C PRO A 88 -11.33 3.06 36.23
N VAL A 89 -10.77 2.93 37.40
CA VAL A 89 -9.57 2.16 37.69
C VAL A 89 -9.84 0.73 37.18
N VAL A 90 -9.16 0.37 36.09
CA VAL A 90 -9.22 -1.00 35.56
C VAL A 90 -8.52 -1.89 36.59
N THR A 91 -9.31 -2.52 37.43
CA THR A 91 -8.86 -3.66 38.21
C THR A 91 -8.52 -4.77 37.20
N THR A 92 -7.26 -5.21 37.20
CA THR A 92 -6.76 -6.33 36.42
C THR A 92 -7.49 -7.60 36.83
N SER A 93 -8.64 -7.89 36.20
CA SER A 93 -9.28 -9.19 36.26
C SER A 93 -8.47 -10.16 35.39
N SER A 94 -8.29 -11.40 35.87
CA SER A 94 -7.65 -12.47 35.08
C SER A 94 -8.36 -12.62 33.76
N PRO A 95 -7.62 -12.87 32.64
CA PRO A 95 -8.21 -12.98 31.33
C PRO A 95 -9.24 -14.10 31.27
N ASN A 96 -10.50 -13.76 31.01
CA ASN A 96 -11.63 -14.67 31.08
C ASN A 96 -11.99 -15.31 29.72
N THR A 97 -11.36 -14.92 28.62
CA THR A 97 -11.62 -15.46 27.30
C THR A 97 -10.41 -16.19 26.72
N VAL A 98 -10.65 -17.19 25.88
CA VAL A 98 -9.59 -17.94 25.18
C VAL A 98 -8.74 -16.99 24.32
N ALA A 99 -9.33 -15.92 23.78
CA ALA A 99 -8.65 -14.91 22.98
C ALA A 99 -7.68 -14.09 23.86
N GLU A 100 -8.09 -13.65 25.05
CA GLU A 100 -7.25 -12.92 26.01
C GLU A 100 -6.12 -13.81 26.55
N GLN A 101 -6.40 -15.08 26.79
CA GLN A 101 -5.39 -16.06 27.20
C GLN A 101 -4.37 -16.30 26.09
N ASN A 102 -4.80 -16.44 24.83
CA ASN A 102 -3.92 -16.58 23.68
C ASN A 102 -3.07 -15.33 23.44
N LEU A 103 -3.65 -14.14 23.63
CA LEU A 103 -2.94 -12.87 23.52
C LEU A 103 -1.92 -12.70 24.65
N ALA A 104 -2.29 -13.05 25.89
CA ALA A 104 -1.39 -13.03 27.03
C ALA A 104 -0.25 -14.06 26.87
N MET A 105 -0.55 -15.23 26.33
CA MET A 105 0.42 -16.29 26.03
C MET A 105 1.38 -15.87 24.92
N ALA A 106 0.89 -15.25 23.84
CA ALA A 106 1.70 -14.68 22.77
C ALA A 106 2.64 -13.59 23.29
N ARG A 107 2.13 -12.66 24.13
CA ARG A 107 2.95 -11.62 24.78
C ARG A 107 4.00 -12.22 25.72
N SER A 108 3.67 -13.27 26.47
CA SER A 108 4.58 -13.95 27.38
C SER A 108 5.67 -14.73 26.62
N THR A 109 5.36 -15.29 25.46
CA THR A 109 6.32 -16.00 24.61
C THR A 109 7.32 -15.02 23.98
N LEU A 110 6.86 -13.86 23.54
CA LEU A 110 7.71 -12.77 23.04
C LEU A 110 8.70 -12.24 24.10
N ALA A 111 8.32 -12.25 25.37
CA ALA A 111 9.19 -11.79 26.47
C ALA A 111 10.28 -12.80 26.84
N LYS A 112 10.19 -14.06 26.43
CA LYS A 112 11.14 -15.14 26.79
C LYS A 112 12.11 -15.52 25.67
N SER A 113 11.80 -15.21 24.43
CA SER A 113 12.69 -15.37 23.27
C SER A 113 13.40 -14.06 23.00
N GLY A 114 14.64 -14.11 22.49
CA GLY A 114 15.36 -12.92 22.04
C GLY A 114 14.48 -12.08 21.09
N ALA A 115 14.65 -10.77 21.11
CA ALA A 115 13.83 -9.84 20.36
C ALA A 115 14.68 -8.72 19.75
N LEU A 116 14.16 -8.15 18.68
CA LEU A 116 14.63 -6.87 18.15
C LEU A 116 13.73 -5.75 18.67
N GLU A 117 14.35 -4.63 19.05
CA GLU A 117 13.67 -3.41 19.43
C GLU A 117 14.18 -2.25 18.56
N CYS A 118 13.30 -1.31 18.23
CA CYS A 118 13.71 -0.08 17.58
C CYS A 118 14.41 0.82 18.59
N ALA A 119 15.73 1.05 18.44
CA ALA A 119 16.47 1.96 19.29
C ALA A 119 15.92 3.40 19.19
N ARG A 120 15.53 3.78 17.98
CA ARG A 120 14.73 4.97 17.66
C ARG A 120 13.95 4.70 16.37
N ARG A 121 12.84 5.40 16.19
CA ARG A 121 11.93 5.16 15.06
C ARG A 121 12.41 5.78 13.74
N PHE A 122 13.10 6.92 13.79
CA PHE A 122 13.51 7.67 12.60
C PHE A 122 15.03 7.90 12.60
N HIS A 123 15.64 7.72 11.43
CA HIS A 123 17.07 7.91 11.17
C HIS A 123 17.21 8.77 9.91
N ARG A 124 18.01 9.82 9.94
CA ARG A 124 18.30 10.63 8.75
C ARG A 124 19.12 9.82 7.73
N ALA A 125 19.09 10.24 6.47
CA ALA A 125 19.75 9.52 5.39
C ALA A 125 21.24 9.24 5.64
N GLN A 126 21.94 10.12 6.37
CA GLN A 126 23.38 10.00 6.65
C GLN A 126 23.70 9.45 8.06
N GLU A 127 22.69 9.22 8.89
CA GLU A 127 22.89 8.73 10.27
C GLU A 127 22.96 7.21 10.32
N PRO A 128 23.56 6.60 11.38
CA PRO A 128 23.44 5.18 11.67
C PRO A 128 21.99 4.75 11.76
N VAL A 129 21.66 3.58 11.22
CA VAL A 129 20.33 2.97 11.33
C VAL A 129 20.38 1.94 12.45
N GLU A 130 20.04 2.38 13.67
CA GLU A 130 20.24 1.64 14.90
C GLU A 130 19.02 0.83 15.30
N ILE A 131 19.24 -0.44 15.62
CA ILE A 131 18.30 -1.33 16.30
C ILE A 131 18.94 -1.87 17.56
N ARG A 132 18.12 -2.40 18.47
CA ARG A 132 18.59 -3.06 19.70
C ARG A 132 18.32 -4.56 19.63
N VAL A 133 19.35 -5.34 19.89
CA VAL A 133 19.25 -6.79 20.09
C VAL A 133 19.08 -7.06 21.58
N VAL A 134 17.98 -7.71 21.95
CA VAL A 134 17.70 -8.17 23.32
C VAL A 134 17.72 -9.69 23.31
N ALA A 135 18.50 -10.29 24.18
CA ALA A 135 18.56 -11.73 24.33
C ALA A 135 18.70 -12.12 25.80
N PRO A 136 18.28 -13.33 26.19
CA PRO A 136 18.55 -13.89 27.51
C PRO A 136 20.06 -13.94 27.80
N SER A 137 20.45 -14.02 29.06
CA SER A 137 21.88 -14.16 29.46
C SER A 137 22.54 -15.42 28.92
N THR A 138 21.75 -16.46 28.66
CA THR A 138 22.18 -17.69 28.00
C THR A 138 21.47 -17.76 26.64
N HIS A 139 22.21 -17.63 25.56
CA HIS A 139 21.72 -17.71 24.17
C HIS A 139 22.74 -18.43 23.29
N GLY A 140 22.28 -18.99 22.18
CA GLY A 140 23.12 -19.52 21.11
C GLY A 140 23.80 -18.44 20.27
N LEU A 141 24.28 -18.77 19.10
CA LEU A 141 24.84 -17.81 18.15
C LEU A 141 23.75 -16.91 17.59
N LEU A 142 23.83 -15.62 17.89
CA LEU A 142 22.88 -14.63 17.36
C LEU A 142 23.38 -14.08 16.03
N THR A 143 22.47 -14.04 15.06
CA THR A 143 22.69 -13.41 13.75
C THR A 143 21.50 -12.51 13.39
N ILE A 144 21.77 -11.40 12.71
CA ILE A 144 20.76 -10.58 12.08
C ILE A 144 20.79 -10.87 10.59
N GLN A 145 19.61 -11.10 9.98
CA GLN A 145 19.40 -11.20 8.54
C GLN A 145 18.53 -10.05 8.08
N VAL A 146 18.91 -9.36 7.00
CA VAL A 146 18.06 -8.38 6.34
C VAL A 146 17.50 -9.02 5.08
N LEU A 147 16.17 -9.09 4.98
CA LEU A 147 15.47 -9.84 3.94
C LEU A 147 14.61 -8.88 3.09
N ASP A 148 14.56 -9.09 1.78
CA ASP A 148 13.59 -8.46 0.91
C ASP A 148 12.20 -9.13 1.00
N THR A 149 11.23 -8.66 0.23
CA THR A 149 9.86 -9.22 0.13
C THR A 149 9.83 -10.71 -0.21
N ASN A 150 10.81 -11.18 -0.99
CA ASN A 150 10.89 -12.57 -1.43
C ASN A 150 11.70 -13.46 -0.47
N GLY A 151 12.11 -12.91 0.67
CA GLY A 151 12.97 -13.61 1.62
C GLY A 151 14.43 -13.71 1.17
N LYS A 152 14.84 -12.98 0.12
CA LYS A 152 16.24 -12.94 -0.30
C LYS A 152 17.06 -12.12 0.70
N SER A 153 18.21 -12.65 1.13
CA SER A 153 19.14 -11.90 1.97
C SER A 153 19.74 -10.71 1.23
N LEU A 154 19.65 -9.55 1.87
CA LEU A 154 20.35 -8.31 1.50
C LEU A 154 21.65 -8.14 2.31
N GLY A 155 21.81 -8.89 3.39
CA GLY A 155 22.97 -8.94 4.26
C GLY A 155 22.66 -9.73 5.52
N ASP A 156 23.74 -10.26 6.14
CA ASP A 156 23.69 -10.96 7.42
C ASP A 156 24.92 -10.65 8.26
N LEU A 157 24.79 -10.69 9.58
CA LEU A 157 25.86 -10.39 10.53
C LEU A 157 25.64 -11.13 11.85
N GLY A 158 26.73 -11.75 12.36
CA GLY A 158 26.78 -12.21 13.73
C GLY A 158 26.78 -11.03 14.71
N VAL A 159 25.92 -11.09 15.72
CA VAL A 159 25.72 -9.98 16.65
C VAL A 159 25.77 -10.46 18.11
N THR A 160 26.00 -9.50 19.01
CA THR A 160 25.81 -9.67 20.45
C THR A 160 24.67 -8.76 20.93
N PRO A 161 24.06 -9.05 22.09
CA PRO A 161 23.06 -8.16 22.66
C PRO A 161 23.57 -6.71 22.79
N GLY A 162 22.75 -5.74 22.40
CA GLY A 162 23.11 -4.31 22.40
C GLY A 162 22.60 -3.56 21.17
N ILE A 163 23.17 -2.39 20.94
CA ILE A 163 22.83 -1.55 19.76
C ILE A 163 23.66 -2.01 18.56
N VAL A 164 23.00 -2.18 17.42
CA VAL A 164 23.60 -2.57 16.14
C VAL A 164 23.23 -1.55 15.08
N ASP A 165 24.22 -1.07 14.32
CA ASP A 165 24.00 -0.25 13.12
C ASP A 165 23.83 -1.18 11.91
N LEU A 166 22.73 -0.99 11.16
CA LEU A 166 22.42 -1.79 9.97
C LEU A 166 23.18 -1.37 8.70
N ARG A 167 23.83 -0.20 8.69
CA ARG A 167 24.52 0.30 7.48
C ARG A 167 25.65 -0.61 6.99
N PRO A 168 26.55 -1.10 7.85
CA PRO A 168 27.59 -2.03 7.41
C PRO A 168 27.01 -3.37 6.90
N LEU A 169 25.81 -3.73 7.39
CA LEU A 169 25.13 -4.98 7.06
C LEU A 169 24.49 -4.95 5.67
N VAL A 170 23.95 -3.82 5.27
CA VAL A 170 23.26 -3.62 3.99
C VAL A 170 24.08 -2.67 3.11
N PRO A 171 24.98 -3.20 2.27
CA PRO A 171 25.76 -2.36 1.34
C PRO A 171 24.83 -1.52 0.46
N ASN A 172 25.08 -0.22 0.38
CA ASN A 172 24.24 0.74 -0.36
C ASN A 172 22.79 0.79 0.14
N ILE A 173 22.61 0.79 1.47
CA ILE A 173 21.29 0.88 2.12
C ILE A 173 20.45 2.05 1.58
N GLU A 174 21.09 3.14 1.12
CA GLU A 174 20.46 4.29 0.48
C GLU A 174 19.81 3.96 -0.86
N ASN A 175 20.15 2.84 -1.50
CA ASN A 175 19.52 2.39 -2.74
C ASN A 175 18.28 1.53 -2.50
N LEU A 176 17.96 1.20 -1.25
CA LEU A 176 16.68 0.52 -0.95
C LEU A 176 15.52 1.36 -1.47
N SER A 177 14.73 0.79 -2.38
CA SER A 177 13.54 1.43 -2.96
C SER A 177 12.26 1.04 -2.24
N LYS A 178 12.27 -0.05 -1.47
CA LYS A 178 11.15 -0.62 -0.73
C LYS A 178 11.59 -1.03 0.67
N ALA A 179 10.62 -1.27 1.55
CA ALA A 179 10.89 -1.80 2.87
C ALA A 179 11.55 -3.20 2.79
N ALA A 180 12.46 -3.44 3.74
CA ALA A 180 13.10 -4.71 4.01
C ALA A 180 12.79 -5.14 5.46
N TRP A 181 13.07 -6.40 5.81
CA TRP A 181 12.83 -6.94 7.14
C TRP A 181 14.12 -7.35 7.80
N VAL A 182 14.34 -6.84 8.99
CA VAL A 182 15.47 -7.20 9.86
C VAL A 182 15.01 -8.29 10.79
N GLN A 183 15.54 -9.50 10.64
CA GLN A 183 15.16 -10.69 11.39
C GLN A 183 16.32 -11.13 12.29
N LEU A 184 16.03 -11.36 13.57
CA LEU A 184 16.96 -12.00 14.50
C LEU A 184 16.85 -13.52 14.36
N CYS A 185 18.00 -14.19 14.32
CA CYS A 185 18.10 -15.64 14.32
C CYS A 185 19.00 -16.08 15.48
N GLU A 186 18.66 -17.21 16.12
CA GLU A 186 19.46 -17.91 17.09
C GLU A 186 19.80 -19.29 16.55
N ASP A 187 21.09 -19.62 16.45
CA ASP A 187 21.59 -20.87 15.83
C ASP A 187 20.96 -21.12 14.44
N GLY A 188 20.78 -20.05 13.64
CA GLY A 188 20.17 -20.10 12.32
C GLY A 188 18.63 -20.14 12.30
N THR A 189 17.97 -20.27 13.46
CA THR A 189 16.51 -20.29 13.55
C THR A 189 15.98 -18.88 13.76
N PRO A 190 15.05 -18.38 12.91
CA PRO A 190 14.43 -17.07 13.10
C PRO A 190 13.61 -17.01 14.39
N ILE A 191 13.85 -15.98 15.21
CA ILE A 191 13.17 -15.78 16.50
C ILE A 191 12.59 -14.37 16.60
N GLY A 192 11.46 -14.25 17.32
CA GLY A 192 10.77 -12.97 17.52
C GLY A 192 10.22 -12.35 16.25
N ALA A 193 9.51 -11.26 16.41
CA ALA A 193 9.01 -10.50 15.26
C ALA A 193 10.15 -9.70 14.60
N PRO A 194 10.17 -9.60 13.27
CA PRO A 194 11.15 -8.78 12.57
C PRO A 194 10.86 -7.28 12.75
N ILE A 195 11.87 -6.45 12.49
CA ILE A 195 11.71 -5.02 12.31
C ILE A 195 11.60 -4.71 10.82
N VAL A 196 10.62 -3.91 10.45
CA VAL A 196 10.51 -3.31 9.11
C VAL A 196 11.50 -2.15 9.02
N LEU A 197 12.42 -2.22 8.05
CA LEU A 197 13.32 -1.14 7.66
C LEU A 197 12.74 -0.45 6.42
N GLU A 198 12.11 0.70 6.61
CA GLU A 198 11.45 1.46 5.55
C GLU A 198 12.34 2.64 5.10
N PRO A 199 12.72 2.72 3.81
CA PRO A 199 13.34 3.91 3.26
C PRO A 199 12.30 5.01 3.08
N LEU A 200 12.51 6.18 3.67
CA LEU A 200 11.63 7.34 3.56
C LEU A 200 11.93 8.10 2.28
N ARG A 201 11.21 7.76 1.22
CA ARG A 201 11.37 8.36 -0.10
C ARG A 201 10.19 9.25 -0.45
N SER A 202 10.45 10.35 -1.18
CA SER A 202 9.37 11.15 -1.75
C SER A 202 8.53 10.26 -2.68
N PRO A 203 7.17 10.33 -2.59
CA PRO A 203 6.31 9.53 -3.45
C PRO A 203 6.40 10.01 -4.90
N PRO A 204 6.29 9.12 -5.89
CA PRO A 204 6.17 9.52 -7.29
C PRO A 204 4.83 10.25 -7.51
N SER A 205 4.81 11.21 -8.42
CA SER A 205 3.58 11.90 -8.81
C SER A 205 2.58 10.94 -9.44
N VAL A 206 1.31 10.99 -9.03
CA VAL A 206 0.25 10.24 -9.69
C VAL A 206 -0.14 10.92 -11.00
N ARG A 207 -0.32 10.14 -12.07
CA ARG A 207 -0.78 10.62 -13.38
C ARG A 207 -2.19 10.14 -13.61
N THR A 208 -3.09 11.08 -13.93
CA THR A 208 -4.52 10.80 -14.07
C THR A 208 -5.06 11.31 -15.38
N MET A 209 -6.14 10.67 -15.85
CA MET A 209 -6.96 11.13 -16.96
C MET A 209 -8.43 10.98 -16.60
N ARG A 210 -9.30 11.82 -17.19
CA ARG A 210 -10.74 11.61 -17.11
C ARG A 210 -11.12 10.49 -18.07
N ALA A 211 -11.96 9.60 -17.62
CA ALA A 211 -12.48 8.48 -18.39
C ALA A 211 -13.97 8.32 -18.15
N GLN A 212 -14.71 7.84 -19.13
CA GLN A 212 -16.14 7.57 -19.03
C GLN A 212 -16.40 6.11 -18.67
N ARG A 213 -17.34 5.86 -17.78
CA ARG A 213 -17.78 4.49 -17.46
C ARG A 213 -18.49 3.89 -18.67
N LYS A 214 -18.07 2.70 -19.08
CA LYS A 214 -18.66 2.00 -20.22
C LYS A 214 -20.16 1.83 -20.04
N GLY A 215 -20.92 2.33 -21.03
CA GLY A 215 -22.39 2.24 -21.07
C GLY A 215 -23.13 3.25 -20.19
N THR A 216 -22.45 4.26 -19.66
CA THR A 216 -23.03 5.38 -18.91
C THR A 216 -22.41 6.71 -19.36
N ASN A 217 -22.96 7.83 -18.89
CA ASN A 217 -22.35 9.16 -19.07
C ASN A 217 -21.50 9.56 -17.85
N ASP A 218 -21.30 8.65 -16.89
CA ASP A 218 -20.58 8.95 -15.67
C ASP A 218 -19.07 9.02 -15.96
N GLU A 219 -18.47 10.13 -15.65
CA GLU A 219 -17.02 10.31 -15.71
C GLU A 219 -16.37 9.90 -14.39
N TYR A 220 -15.15 9.43 -14.47
CA TYR A 220 -14.33 9.12 -13.30
C TYR A 220 -12.85 9.42 -13.57
N THR A 221 -12.08 9.60 -12.50
CA THR A 221 -10.64 9.79 -12.56
C THR A 221 -9.95 8.43 -12.64
N ARG A 222 -9.30 8.15 -13.77
CA ARG A 222 -8.48 6.97 -14.01
C ARG A 222 -7.02 7.31 -13.75
N ILE A 223 -6.31 6.46 -13.00
CA ILE A 223 -4.87 6.53 -12.82
C ILE A 223 -4.22 5.86 -14.02
N VAL A 224 -3.32 6.56 -14.70
CA VAL A 224 -2.68 6.11 -15.94
C VAL A 224 -1.16 5.95 -15.81
N GLY A 225 -0.57 6.43 -14.72
CA GLY A 225 0.86 6.29 -14.47
C GLY A 225 1.32 6.84 -13.13
N TRP A 226 2.62 6.65 -12.87
CA TRP A 226 3.31 7.12 -11.69
C TRP A 226 4.66 7.71 -12.09
N GLY A 227 4.87 8.97 -11.77
CA GLY A 227 6.06 9.68 -12.27
C GLY A 227 6.09 9.62 -13.79
N ASP A 228 7.17 9.08 -14.35
CA ASP A 228 7.35 8.90 -15.79
C ASP A 228 6.95 7.48 -16.28
N ARG A 229 6.46 6.63 -15.37
CA ARG A 229 6.07 5.25 -15.68
C ARG A 229 4.58 5.16 -15.99
N LEU A 230 4.22 4.71 -17.18
CA LEU A 230 2.85 4.36 -17.58
C LEU A 230 2.41 3.03 -16.92
N LEU A 231 1.14 2.93 -16.51
CA LEU A 231 0.54 1.67 -16.08
C LEU A 231 0.27 0.73 -17.25
N ASN A 232 -0.16 1.30 -18.38
CA ASN A 232 -0.36 0.57 -19.61
C ASN A 232 0.35 1.27 -20.77
N PRO A 233 1.55 0.83 -21.16
CA PRO A 233 2.30 1.44 -22.27
C PRO A 233 1.68 1.17 -23.66
N ASP A 234 0.73 0.24 -23.77
CA ASP A 234 0.04 -0.06 -25.05
C ASP A 234 -1.20 0.83 -25.27
N ASP A 235 -1.62 1.61 -24.27
CA ASP A 235 -2.74 2.54 -24.37
C ASP A 235 -2.31 3.81 -25.14
N GLN A 236 -2.66 3.87 -26.42
CA GLN A 236 -2.23 4.95 -27.32
C GLN A 236 -2.71 6.33 -26.89
N GLU A 237 -3.88 6.43 -26.25
CA GLU A 237 -4.41 7.70 -25.72
C GLU A 237 -3.55 8.20 -24.57
N VAL A 238 -3.19 7.30 -23.64
CA VAL A 238 -2.30 7.60 -22.50
C VAL A 238 -0.89 7.95 -22.98
N VAL A 239 -0.36 7.22 -23.96
CA VAL A 239 0.95 7.49 -24.57
C VAL A 239 0.97 8.88 -25.21
N ALA A 240 -0.06 9.24 -25.97
CA ALA A 240 -0.17 10.57 -26.58
C ALA A 240 -0.26 11.69 -25.53
N ALA A 241 -1.06 11.49 -24.48
CA ALA A 241 -1.17 12.45 -23.38
C ALA A 241 0.13 12.60 -22.59
N SER A 242 0.90 11.52 -22.43
CA SER A 242 2.14 11.52 -21.65
C SER A 242 3.22 12.46 -22.22
N ALA A 243 3.18 12.75 -23.51
CA ALA A 243 4.08 13.70 -24.16
C ALA A 243 3.96 15.14 -23.62
N GLN A 244 2.83 15.47 -22.98
CA GLN A 244 2.57 16.79 -22.38
C GLN A 244 2.81 16.81 -20.87
N TRP A 245 3.24 15.70 -20.25
CA TRP A 245 3.46 15.67 -18.82
C TRP A 245 4.72 16.46 -18.44
N ILE A 246 4.59 17.23 -17.37
CA ILE A 246 5.76 17.85 -16.74
C ILE A 246 6.65 16.72 -16.17
N ALA A 247 7.97 16.82 -16.37
CA ALA A 247 8.92 15.87 -15.81
C ALA A 247 8.69 15.68 -14.31
N SER A 248 8.82 14.46 -13.84
CA SER A 248 8.66 14.16 -12.41
C SER A 248 9.84 14.70 -11.61
N GLU A 249 9.54 15.18 -10.41
CA GLU A 249 10.57 15.51 -9.45
C GLU A 249 11.40 14.27 -9.08
N PRO A 250 12.72 14.42 -8.86
CA PRO A 250 13.57 13.32 -8.43
C PRO A 250 13.06 12.70 -7.12
N ILE A 251 13.10 11.38 -7.03
CA ILE A 251 12.79 10.68 -5.78
C ILE A 251 13.93 10.89 -4.78
N VAL A 252 13.66 11.61 -3.70
CA VAL A 252 14.63 11.94 -2.65
C VAL A 252 14.47 10.98 -1.48
N LEU A 253 15.60 10.42 -1.00
CA LEU A 253 15.67 9.69 0.25
C LEU A 253 15.95 10.68 1.39
N SER A 254 15.02 10.84 2.32
CA SER A 254 15.19 11.70 3.52
C SER A 254 15.76 10.94 4.72
N GLY A 255 15.62 9.62 4.75
CA GLY A 255 16.09 8.77 5.84
C GLY A 255 15.46 7.40 5.85
N PHE A 256 15.44 6.80 7.03
CA PHE A 256 14.87 5.48 7.27
C PHE A 256 13.95 5.52 8.48
N ARG A 257 12.96 4.65 8.47
CA ARG A 257 12.14 4.34 9.62
C ARG A 257 12.27 2.88 9.97
N THR A 258 12.29 2.60 11.29
CA THR A 258 12.27 1.25 11.83
C THR A 258 11.04 1.08 12.70
N GLU A 259 10.25 0.05 12.42
CA GLU A 259 9.03 -0.30 13.16
C GLU A 259 8.95 -1.81 13.30
N LEU A 260 8.32 -2.30 14.38
CA LEU A 260 8.05 -3.73 14.53
C LEU A 260 7.11 -4.19 13.41
N ASP A 261 7.40 -5.32 12.77
CA ASP A 261 6.48 -5.94 11.81
C ASP A 261 5.27 -6.50 12.57
N VAL A 262 4.08 -6.19 12.09
CA VAL A 262 2.83 -6.53 12.76
C VAL A 262 1.80 -7.10 11.79
N ASP A 263 0.84 -7.84 12.35
CA ASP A 263 -0.39 -8.27 11.68
C ASP A 263 -1.60 -7.65 12.38
N ALA A 264 -2.75 -7.65 11.72
CA ALA A 264 -4.03 -7.34 12.34
C ALA A 264 -4.90 -8.59 12.49
N ILE A 265 -5.59 -8.71 13.61
CA ILE A 265 -6.69 -9.65 13.80
C ILE A 265 -7.98 -8.83 13.83
N VAL A 266 -8.76 -8.92 12.77
CA VAL A 266 -10.10 -8.33 12.67
C VAL A 266 -11.05 -9.31 13.33
N GLN A 267 -11.44 -9.03 14.57
CA GLN A 267 -12.40 -9.84 15.32
C GLN A 267 -13.79 -9.49 14.86
N THR A 268 -14.49 -10.44 14.26
CA THR A 268 -15.87 -10.25 13.78
C THR A 268 -16.85 -11.10 14.57
N ASP A 269 -18.13 -10.77 14.50
CA ASP A 269 -19.22 -11.56 15.10
C ASP A 269 -19.40 -12.95 14.45
N VAL A 270 -18.77 -13.18 13.29
CA VAL A 270 -18.80 -14.48 12.57
C VAL A 270 -17.44 -15.22 12.60
N GLY A 271 -16.44 -14.65 13.27
CA GLY A 271 -15.12 -15.24 13.48
C GLY A 271 -13.96 -14.29 13.15
N PRO A 272 -12.72 -14.63 13.52
CA PRO A 272 -11.56 -13.79 13.30
C PRO A 272 -11.04 -13.89 11.87
N ILE A 273 -10.49 -12.75 11.36
CA ILE A 273 -9.76 -12.66 10.09
C ILE A 273 -8.37 -12.11 10.40
N ARG A 274 -7.30 -12.84 10.07
CA ARG A 274 -5.93 -12.34 10.24
C ARG A 274 -5.42 -11.76 8.93
N ILE A 275 -4.95 -10.52 8.98
CA ILE A 275 -4.36 -9.77 7.87
C ILE A 275 -2.87 -9.60 8.15
N ALA A 276 -2.03 -10.04 7.22
CA ALA A 276 -0.62 -9.69 7.16
C ALA A 276 -0.47 -8.42 6.32
N PHE A 277 0.35 -7.48 6.78
CA PHE A 277 0.58 -6.24 6.06
C PHE A 277 1.71 -6.34 5.02
N ALA A 278 1.68 -5.43 4.06
CA ALA A 278 2.67 -5.27 2.99
C ALA A 278 3.30 -3.87 3.04
N PRO A 279 4.15 -3.57 4.06
CA PRO A 279 4.78 -2.26 4.19
C PRO A 279 5.76 -1.93 3.06
N ASP A 280 6.20 -2.92 2.29
CA ASP A 280 6.99 -2.77 1.07
C ASP A 280 6.16 -2.28 -0.13
N ALA A 281 4.84 -2.45 -0.09
CA ALA A 281 3.91 -2.01 -1.13
C ALA A 281 3.24 -0.67 -0.80
N ALA A 282 2.86 -0.47 0.48
CA ALA A 282 2.09 0.71 0.90
C ALA A 282 2.37 1.09 2.37
N PRO A 283 3.57 1.58 2.69
CA PRO A 283 3.98 1.81 4.07
C PRO A 283 3.14 2.85 4.82
N ALA A 284 2.73 3.94 4.18
CA ALA A 284 1.92 4.97 4.82
C ALA A 284 0.49 4.47 5.09
N THR A 285 -0.07 3.70 4.16
CA THR A 285 -1.41 3.09 4.30
C THR A 285 -1.43 2.05 5.42
N VAL A 286 -0.41 1.17 5.49
CA VAL A 286 -0.26 0.20 6.60
C VAL A 286 -0.24 0.94 7.94
N ARG A 287 0.57 1.97 8.05
CA ARG A 287 0.72 2.74 9.28
C ARG A 287 -0.57 3.46 9.69
N ASN A 288 -1.30 4.02 8.73
CA ASN A 288 -2.61 4.61 8.98
C ASN A 288 -3.58 3.58 9.55
N PHE A 289 -3.67 2.40 8.92
CA PHE A 289 -4.54 1.33 9.40
C PHE A 289 -4.16 0.87 10.80
N VAL A 290 -2.88 0.62 11.06
CA VAL A 290 -2.37 0.24 12.40
C VAL A 290 -2.68 1.30 13.44
N THR A 291 -2.45 2.58 13.12
CA THR A 291 -2.73 3.70 14.04
C THR A 291 -4.22 3.77 14.38
N LEU A 292 -5.10 3.66 13.40
CA LEU A 292 -6.54 3.67 13.61
C LEU A 292 -7.01 2.45 14.44
N ALA A 293 -6.44 1.28 14.17
CA ALA A 293 -6.73 0.06 14.92
C ALA A 293 -6.29 0.17 16.39
N ASP A 294 -5.08 0.63 16.65
CA ASP A 294 -4.55 0.83 18.02
C ASP A 294 -5.38 1.84 18.84
N GLN A 295 -6.01 2.81 18.15
CA GLN A 295 -6.91 3.78 18.76
C GLN A 295 -8.36 3.26 18.91
N GLY A 296 -8.64 2.02 18.51
CA GLY A 296 -9.97 1.43 18.58
C GLY A 296 -10.96 2.00 17.56
N PHE A 297 -10.48 2.70 16.52
CA PHE A 297 -11.33 3.36 15.52
C PHE A 297 -12.28 2.38 14.82
N TYR A 298 -11.84 1.16 14.58
CA TYR A 298 -12.63 0.13 13.89
C TYR A 298 -13.59 -0.63 14.81
N ASN A 299 -13.53 -0.38 16.13
CA ASN A 299 -14.37 -1.10 17.09
C ASN A 299 -15.86 -0.80 16.88
N ASN A 300 -16.66 -1.87 16.82
CA ASN A 300 -18.10 -1.81 16.58
C ASN A 300 -18.51 -1.22 15.20
N THR A 301 -17.60 -1.15 14.23
CA THR A 301 -17.94 -0.85 12.84
C THR A 301 -18.53 -2.08 12.15
N ILE A 302 -18.97 -1.93 10.90
CA ILE A 302 -19.64 -2.99 10.14
C ILE A 302 -19.03 -3.18 8.76
N PHE A 303 -19.27 -4.34 8.16
CA PHE A 303 -19.12 -4.51 6.72
C PHE A 303 -20.37 -3.97 6.03
N HIS A 304 -20.37 -2.67 5.73
CA HIS A 304 -21.53 -1.93 5.22
C HIS A 304 -21.82 -2.20 3.74
N ARG A 305 -20.86 -2.80 3.00
CA ARG A 305 -21.02 -3.14 1.59
C ARG A 305 -20.43 -4.51 1.30
N ILE A 306 -21.25 -5.38 0.76
CA ILE A 306 -20.88 -6.75 0.39
C ILE A 306 -21.35 -6.97 -1.04
N VAL A 307 -20.41 -7.25 -1.94
CA VAL A 307 -20.67 -7.54 -3.34
C VAL A 307 -20.07 -8.92 -3.65
N PRO A 308 -20.82 -10.01 -3.34
CA PRO A 308 -20.32 -11.36 -3.54
C PRO A 308 -19.95 -11.64 -5.00
N MET A 309 -20.76 -11.10 -5.93
CA MET A 309 -20.57 -11.19 -7.37
C MET A 309 -20.71 -9.83 -8.02
N ASN A 310 -19.82 -9.48 -8.96
CA ASN A 310 -19.97 -8.31 -9.81
C ASN A 310 -21.01 -8.56 -10.94
N ARG A 311 -21.18 -7.58 -11.82
CA ARG A 311 -22.13 -7.69 -12.96
C ARG A 311 -21.78 -8.78 -13.97
N GLU A 312 -20.51 -9.17 -14.02
CA GLU A 312 -19.99 -10.24 -14.86
C GLU A 312 -20.07 -11.63 -14.20
N GLY A 313 -20.68 -11.71 -12.99
CA GLY A 313 -20.81 -12.97 -12.24
C GLY A 313 -19.50 -13.44 -11.59
N GLN A 314 -18.55 -12.53 -11.37
CA GLN A 314 -17.26 -12.86 -10.74
C GLN A 314 -17.24 -12.41 -9.29
N PRO A 315 -16.66 -13.18 -8.35
CA PRO A 315 -16.52 -12.76 -6.95
C PRO A 315 -15.77 -11.43 -6.85
N PHE A 316 -16.29 -10.47 -6.06
CA PHE A 316 -15.76 -9.11 -6.08
C PHE A 316 -15.15 -8.69 -4.73
N VAL A 317 -15.89 -8.01 -3.85
CA VAL A 317 -15.33 -7.48 -2.60
C VAL A 317 -16.33 -7.51 -1.44
N ILE A 318 -15.78 -7.49 -0.22
CA ILE A 318 -16.46 -7.06 1.01
C ILE A 318 -15.77 -5.80 1.54
N GLN A 319 -16.51 -4.79 2.01
CA GLN A 319 -15.98 -3.49 2.40
C GLN A 319 -16.54 -3.08 3.77
N GLY A 320 -15.62 -2.57 4.61
CA GLY A 320 -15.91 -2.08 5.96
C GLY A 320 -15.01 -0.90 6.34
N GLY A 321 -14.94 -0.59 7.65
CA GLY A 321 -14.05 0.45 8.19
C GLY A 321 -14.61 1.87 8.12
N ASP A 322 -15.92 2.01 7.87
CA ASP A 322 -16.65 3.26 8.00
C ASP A 322 -17.25 3.38 9.41
N PRO A 323 -16.89 4.39 10.20
CA PRO A 323 -17.42 4.57 11.55
C PRO A 323 -18.92 4.87 11.58
N THR A 324 -19.49 5.38 10.49
CA THR A 324 -20.94 5.69 10.38
C THR A 324 -21.74 4.51 9.84
N GLY A 325 -21.10 3.56 9.14
CA GLY A 325 -21.74 2.43 8.47
C GLY A 325 -22.60 2.82 7.26
N THR A 326 -22.51 4.06 6.77
CA THR A 326 -23.26 4.57 5.60
C THR A 326 -22.55 4.36 4.29
N GLY A 327 -21.23 4.26 4.31
CA GLY A 327 -20.33 4.26 3.17
C GLY A 327 -19.62 5.60 2.93
N ASP A 328 -20.00 6.67 3.64
CA ASP A 328 -19.50 8.04 3.47
C ASP A 328 -18.56 8.51 4.58
N GLY A 329 -18.45 7.73 5.68
CA GLY A 329 -17.66 8.09 6.85
C GLY A 329 -16.17 7.80 6.68
N GLY A 330 -15.35 8.45 7.53
CA GLY A 330 -13.90 8.30 7.55
C GLY A 330 -13.27 8.90 8.80
N PRO A 331 -11.93 8.92 8.87
CA PRO A 331 -11.19 9.32 10.06
C PRO A 331 -11.03 10.86 10.21
N GLY A 332 -11.53 11.65 9.26
CA GLY A 332 -11.36 13.10 9.23
C GLY A 332 -10.13 13.59 8.45
N TRP A 333 -9.39 12.67 7.82
CA TRP A 333 -8.27 12.99 6.91
C TRP A 333 -8.22 12.01 5.75
N ASN A 334 -7.50 12.38 4.71
CA ASN A 334 -7.27 11.57 3.53
C ASN A 334 -5.80 11.15 3.43
N LEU A 335 -5.57 10.03 2.75
CA LEU A 335 -4.25 9.48 2.45
C LEU A 335 -3.86 9.79 1.02
N ALA A 336 -2.60 10.18 0.83
CA ALA A 336 -2.02 10.15 -0.50
C ALA A 336 -2.03 8.71 -1.01
N LEU A 337 -2.46 8.53 -2.26
CA LEU A 337 -2.43 7.22 -2.91
C LEU A 337 -0.98 6.74 -3.05
N GLU A 338 -0.71 5.51 -2.65
CA GLU A 338 0.60 4.86 -2.82
C GLU A 338 0.58 3.89 -4.03
N PRO A 339 1.69 3.79 -4.79
CA PRO A 339 1.79 2.95 -5.98
C PRO A 339 2.06 1.48 -5.60
N SER A 340 1.09 0.83 -4.95
CA SER A 340 1.22 -0.55 -4.54
C SER A 340 1.38 -1.49 -5.72
N ASP A 341 2.34 -2.42 -5.65
CA ASP A 341 2.57 -3.50 -6.60
C ASP A 341 1.94 -4.83 -6.17
N LEU A 342 1.26 -4.86 -5.03
CA LEU A 342 0.51 -6.01 -4.58
C LEU A 342 -0.79 -6.12 -5.39
N GLN A 343 -0.81 -7.04 -6.36
CA GLN A 343 -1.95 -7.23 -7.26
C GLN A 343 -3.18 -7.71 -6.48
N HIS A 344 -4.36 -7.20 -6.86
CA HIS A 344 -5.62 -7.69 -6.33
C HIS A 344 -5.80 -9.17 -6.69
N ASP A 345 -6.15 -9.93 -5.69
CA ASP A 345 -6.46 -11.34 -5.79
C ASP A 345 -7.25 -11.72 -4.51
N ILE A 346 -7.71 -12.97 -4.43
CA ILE A 346 -8.43 -13.44 -3.26
C ILE A 346 -7.69 -13.12 -1.96
N GLY A 347 -8.38 -12.52 -0.99
CA GLY A 347 -7.82 -12.15 0.31
C GLY A 347 -6.94 -10.91 0.32
N VAL A 348 -6.64 -10.28 -0.83
CA VAL A 348 -5.90 -9.01 -0.84
C VAL A 348 -6.76 -7.89 -0.29
N VAL A 349 -6.17 -7.08 0.58
CA VAL A 349 -6.82 -5.96 1.26
C VAL A 349 -6.38 -4.64 0.62
N GLY A 350 -7.36 -3.84 0.20
CA GLY A 350 -7.13 -2.53 -0.41
C GLY A 350 -7.94 -1.42 0.27
N MET A 351 -7.50 -0.17 0.11
CA MET A 351 -8.21 1.01 0.62
C MET A 351 -9.29 1.43 -0.36
N ALA A 352 -10.52 1.59 0.16
CA ALA A 352 -11.60 2.22 -0.58
C ALA A 352 -11.37 3.75 -0.68
N ARG A 353 -11.81 4.34 -1.78
CA ARG A 353 -11.71 5.79 -2.06
C ARG A 353 -12.83 6.29 -2.94
N GLY A 354 -13.06 7.60 -2.95
CA GLY A 354 -13.93 8.28 -3.91
C GLY A 354 -13.29 8.45 -5.30
N ASP A 355 -13.75 9.44 -6.04
CA ASP A 355 -13.21 9.76 -7.39
C ASP A 355 -11.80 10.35 -7.31
N ASP A 356 -11.53 11.22 -6.33
CA ASP A 356 -10.17 11.71 -6.08
C ASP A 356 -9.25 10.54 -5.68
N PRO A 357 -8.12 10.33 -6.38
CA PRO A 357 -7.13 9.33 -6.01
C PRO A 357 -6.62 9.43 -4.57
N HIS A 358 -6.61 10.62 -4.00
CA HIS A 358 -6.11 10.92 -2.65
C HIS A 358 -7.23 11.00 -1.59
N SER A 359 -8.39 10.37 -1.83
CA SER A 359 -9.53 10.41 -0.92
C SER A 359 -9.69 9.18 -0.02
N ALA A 360 -8.74 8.25 -0.02
CA ALA A 360 -8.75 7.13 0.93
C ALA A 360 -8.61 7.62 2.37
N GLY A 361 -9.27 6.97 3.32
CA GLY A 361 -9.24 7.34 4.74
C GLY A 361 -9.10 6.13 5.65
N SER A 362 -10.23 5.56 6.09
CA SER A 362 -10.28 4.38 6.94
C SER A 362 -10.96 3.18 6.30
N GLN A 363 -11.80 3.40 5.28
CA GLN A 363 -12.55 2.31 4.66
C GLN A 363 -11.64 1.39 3.86
N PHE A 364 -11.76 0.09 4.10
CA PHE A 364 -10.99 -0.95 3.42
C PHE A 364 -11.91 -2.00 2.82
N TYR A 365 -11.40 -2.73 1.84
CA TYR A 365 -12.10 -3.89 1.28
C TYR A 365 -11.17 -5.10 1.20
N ILE A 366 -11.77 -6.28 1.19
CA ILE A 366 -11.09 -7.56 0.95
C ILE A 366 -11.57 -8.10 -0.39
N SER A 367 -10.65 -8.36 -1.28
CA SER A 367 -10.90 -8.93 -2.62
C SER A 367 -11.31 -10.40 -2.51
N LEU A 368 -12.28 -10.84 -3.31
CA LEU A 368 -12.81 -12.19 -3.30
C LEU A 368 -12.33 -13.06 -4.46
N SER A 369 -11.82 -12.46 -5.53
CA SER A 369 -11.17 -13.19 -6.63
C SER A 369 -10.22 -12.29 -7.42
N ARG A 370 -9.32 -12.90 -8.17
CA ARG A 370 -8.47 -12.21 -9.15
C ARG A 370 -9.31 -11.68 -10.32
N GLU A 371 -10.20 -12.52 -10.85
CA GLU A 371 -10.99 -12.22 -12.06
C GLU A 371 -11.88 -10.99 -11.83
N GLY A 372 -12.55 -10.93 -10.67
CA GLY A 372 -13.44 -9.82 -10.35
C GLY A 372 -12.71 -8.51 -10.03
N THR A 373 -11.46 -8.58 -9.54
CA THR A 373 -10.76 -7.42 -9.00
C THR A 373 -9.51 -6.99 -9.76
N ALA A 374 -9.04 -7.73 -10.77
CA ALA A 374 -7.85 -7.39 -11.56
C ALA A 374 -7.85 -5.96 -12.12
N ARG A 375 -9.04 -5.45 -12.51
CA ARG A 375 -9.22 -4.09 -13.02
C ARG A 375 -8.94 -2.98 -12.00
N LEU A 376 -8.80 -3.34 -10.71
CA LEU A 376 -8.48 -2.41 -9.63
C LEU A 376 -6.97 -2.21 -9.46
N ASP A 377 -6.13 -3.03 -10.13
CA ASP A 377 -4.68 -2.91 -10.06
C ASP A 377 -4.22 -1.54 -10.54
N GLY A 378 -3.35 -0.90 -9.76
CA GLY A 378 -2.86 0.45 -10.01
C GLY A 378 -3.90 1.56 -9.83
N GLN A 379 -5.19 1.24 -9.63
CA GLN A 379 -6.26 2.20 -9.38
C GLN A 379 -6.53 2.39 -7.88
N TYR A 380 -6.24 1.39 -7.06
CA TYR A 380 -6.45 1.40 -5.62
C TYR A 380 -5.19 0.92 -4.90
N CYS A 381 -4.95 1.46 -3.72
CA CYS A 381 -3.82 1.07 -2.88
C CYS A 381 -4.13 -0.22 -2.15
N THR A 382 -3.42 -1.29 -2.46
CA THR A 382 -3.42 -2.55 -1.71
C THR A 382 -2.31 -2.54 -0.67
N PHE A 383 -2.59 -2.97 0.56
CA PHE A 383 -1.66 -2.79 1.67
C PHE A 383 -1.50 -4.02 2.57
N GLY A 384 -2.21 -5.10 2.28
CA GLY A 384 -2.15 -6.33 3.06
C GLY A 384 -2.89 -7.48 2.40
N TYR A 385 -2.90 -8.62 3.06
CA TYR A 385 -3.56 -9.83 2.58
C TYR A 385 -3.95 -10.73 3.75
N VAL A 386 -5.08 -11.43 3.59
CA VAL A 386 -5.63 -12.37 4.58
C VAL A 386 -4.79 -13.64 4.58
N VAL A 387 -4.32 -14.05 5.74
CA VAL A 387 -3.53 -15.30 5.96
C VAL A 387 -4.36 -16.36 6.69
N SER A 388 -5.40 -15.97 7.41
CA SER A 388 -6.36 -16.90 8.03
C SER A 388 -7.73 -16.23 8.23
N GLY A 389 -8.79 -17.02 8.46
CA GLY A 389 -10.15 -16.50 8.67
C GLY A 389 -11.09 -16.72 7.49
N ARG A 390 -10.78 -17.70 6.63
CA ARG A 390 -11.62 -18.08 5.49
C ARG A 390 -13.07 -18.30 5.84
N ASP A 391 -13.35 -19.03 6.92
CA ASP A 391 -14.72 -19.36 7.31
C ASP A 391 -15.50 -18.09 7.69
N ALA A 392 -14.85 -17.12 8.32
CA ALA A 392 -15.45 -15.83 8.59
C ALA A 392 -15.75 -15.07 7.28
N LEU A 393 -14.80 -15.03 6.32
CA LEU A 393 -15.03 -14.42 5.01
C LEU A 393 -16.21 -15.09 4.27
N ASN A 394 -16.27 -16.43 4.27
CA ASN A 394 -17.38 -17.16 3.65
C ASN A 394 -18.74 -16.79 4.29
N LYS A 395 -18.81 -16.69 5.62
CA LYS A 395 -20.04 -16.27 6.30
C LYS A 395 -20.42 -14.84 5.97
N ILE A 396 -19.45 -13.91 5.87
CA ILE A 396 -19.68 -12.52 5.48
C ILE A 396 -20.25 -12.46 4.06
N THR A 397 -19.70 -13.21 3.11
CA THR A 397 -20.19 -13.22 1.71
C THR A 397 -21.58 -13.81 1.57
N GLN A 398 -22.06 -14.57 2.56
CA GLN A 398 -23.41 -15.17 2.59
C GLN A 398 -24.45 -14.26 3.25
N ALA A 399 -24.10 -13.07 3.71
CA ALA A 399 -25.04 -12.11 4.28
C ALA A 399 -26.13 -11.75 3.25
N ASN A 400 -27.37 -11.63 3.73
CA ASN A 400 -28.50 -11.22 2.90
C ASN A 400 -28.32 -9.78 2.45
N ILE A 401 -28.35 -9.52 1.15
CA ILE A 401 -28.20 -8.20 0.56
C ILE A 401 -29.58 -7.55 0.43
N ALA A 402 -29.80 -6.47 1.17
CA ALA A 402 -31.06 -5.71 1.12
C ALA A 402 -31.17 -4.85 -0.14
N ASP A 403 -30.03 -4.31 -0.60
CA ASP A 403 -29.96 -3.48 -1.80
C ASP A 403 -28.82 -3.97 -2.70
N ALA A 404 -29.18 -4.67 -3.76
CA ALA A 404 -28.22 -5.20 -4.73
C ALA A 404 -27.48 -4.12 -5.52
N SER A 405 -28.03 -2.90 -5.64
CA SER A 405 -27.42 -1.80 -6.37
C SER A 405 -26.20 -1.22 -5.63
N THR A 406 -26.28 -1.14 -4.31
CA THR A 406 -25.20 -0.65 -3.43
C THR A 406 -24.38 -1.77 -2.81
N GLY A 407 -24.94 -2.99 -2.71
CA GLY A 407 -24.35 -4.11 -1.97
C GLY A 407 -24.60 -4.01 -0.47
N ARG A 408 -25.57 -3.23 -0.01
CA ARG A 408 -25.90 -3.04 1.41
C ARG A 408 -26.56 -4.30 1.98
N PRO A 409 -26.02 -4.92 3.05
CA PRO A 409 -26.67 -6.07 3.69
C PRO A 409 -27.85 -5.63 4.56
N SER A 410 -28.84 -6.54 4.75
CA SER A 410 -29.96 -6.32 5.66
C SER A 410 -29.56 -6.42 7.14
N ASP A 411 -28.62 -7.32 7.43
CA ASP A 411 -27.98 -7.48 8.73
C ASP A 411 -26.46 -7.52 8.50
N ALA A 412 -25.82 -6.39 8.78
CA ALA A 412 -24.41 -6.21 8.44
C ALA A 412 -23.52 -6.94 9.45
N PRO A 413 -22.60 -7.83 9.00
CA PRO A 413 -21.61 -8.44 9.87
C PRO A 413 -20.76 -7.36 10.56
N LYS A 414 -20.49 -7.57 11.86
CA LYS A 414 -19.83 -6.56 12.71
C LYS A 414 -18.34 -6.83 12.85
N ILE A 415 -17.57 -5.77 12.85
CA ILE A 415 -16.17 -5.73 13.31
C ILE A 415 -16.25 -5.35 14.79
N GLN A 416 -16.05 -6.32 15.69
CA GLN A 416 -16.08 -6.10 17.12
C GLN A 416 -14.89 -5.27 17.56
N GLU A 417 -13.69 -5.64 17.08
CA GLU A 417 -12.43 -4.92 17.31
C GLU A 417 -11.38 -5.32 16.27
N VAL A 418 -10.34 -4.51 16.14
CA VAL A 418 -9.13 -4.84 15.38
C VAL A 418 -7.94 -4.82 16.33
N ILE A 419 -7.28 -5.97 16.49
CA ILE A 419 -6.16 -6.16 17.39
C ILE A 419 -4.87 -6.21 16.59
N ILE A 420 -3.91 -5.35 16.90
CA ILE A 420 -2.56 -5.39 16.31
C ILE A 420 -1.71 -6.37 17.12
N VAL A 421 -1.09 -7.31 16.41
CA VAL A 421 -0.23 -8.33 17.00
C VAL A 421 1.11 -8.37 16.27
N ALA A 422 2.16 -8.80 16.97
CA ALA A 422 3.47 -9.00 16.36
C ALA A 422 3.37 -10.00 15.20
N ALA A 423 4.03 -9.69 14.08
CA ALA A 423 4.12 -10.60 12.94
C ALA A 423 4.98 -11.83 13.31
N PRO A 424 4.75 -12.99 12.70
CA PRO A 424 5.63 -14.14 12.86
C PRO A 424 7.02 -13.87 12.28
N PRO A 425 8.05 -14.59 12.72
CA PRO A 425 9.39 -14.49 12.15
C PRO A 425 9.40 -14.67 10.63
N ARG A 426 10.32 -13.97 9.97
CA ARG A 426 10.59 -14.12 8.55
C ARG A 426 11.62 -15.21 8.32
N VAL A 427 11.39 -16.04 7.31
CA VAL A 427 12.27 -17.17 6.97
C VAL A 427 13.02 -16.85 5.68
N LEU A 428 14.33 -17.09 5.69
CA LEU A 428 15.17 -16.94 4.50
C LEU A 428 14.65 -17.81 3.35
N GLY A 429 14.52 -17.22 2.17
CA GLY A 429 14.00 -17.90 0.97
C GLY A 429 12.48 -17.99 0.89
N GLU A 430 11.73 -17.47 1.89
CA GLU A 430 10.28 -17.52 1.90
C GLU A 430 9.65 -16.14 1.62
N ASN A 431 8.75 -16.09 0.65
CA ASN A 431 7.88 -14.95 0.43
C ASN A 431 6.59 -15.13 1.25
N ARG A 432 6.42 -14.30 2.29
CA ARG A 432 5.25 -14.36 3.16
C ARG A 432 3.91 -14.14 2.41
N ARG A 433 3.92 -13.45 1.28
CA ARG A 433 2.73 -13.27 0.42
C ARG A 433 2.16 -14.61 -0.08
N ASN A 434 2.99 -15.69 -0.12
CA ASN A 434 2.53 -17.05 -0.45
C ASN A 434 1.66 -17.69 0.64
N GLN A 435 1.62 -17.13 1.85
CA GLN A 435 0.75 -17.57 2.94
C GLN A 435 -0.69 -17.04 2.82
N ARG A 436 -0.96 -16.18 1.84
CA ARG A 436 -2.31 -15.70 1.55
C ARG A 436 -3.28 -16.86 1.29
N ILE A 437 -4.53 -16.71 1.76
CA ILE A 437 -5.60 -17.68 1.43
C ILE A 437 -5.74 -17.84 -0.10
N ARG A 438 -6.12 -19.04 -0.56
CA ARG A 438 -6.20 -19.35 -1.99
C ARG A 438 -7.63 -19.60 -2.45
N SER A 439 -7.89 -19.52 -3.76
CA SER A 439 -9.21 -19.62 -4.39
C SER A 439 -9.92 -20.96 -4.19
N ASP A 440 -9.17 -22.08 -4.12
CA ASP A 440 -9.70 -23.43 -3.87
C ASP A 440 -10.41 -23.56 -2.51
N THR A 441 -10.45 -22.49 -1.78
CA THR A 441 -10.80 -22.41 -0.37
C THR A 441 -11.97 -21.48 -0.05
N LEU A 442 -12.45 -20.64 -0.99
CA LEU A 442 -13.67 -19.86 -0.84
C LEU A 442 -14.85 -20.56 -1.55
N LYS A 443 -15.86 -20.94 -0.79
CA LYS A 443 -17.15 -21.35 -1.37
C LYS A 443 -17.98 -20.09 -1.62
N VAL A 444 -17.81 -19.46 -2.77
CA VAL A 444 -18.76 -18.44 -3.22
C VAL A 444 -20.04 -19.17 -3.64
N ILE A 445 -21.19 -18.68 -3.20
CA ILE A 445 -22.51 -19.31 -3.45
C ILE A 445 -22.68 -19.52 -4.94
N ASP A 446 -22.84 -20.79 -5.34
CA ASP A 446 -23.29 -21.15 -6.68
C ASP A 446 -24.79 -20.80 -6.78
N THR A 447 -25.09 -19.58 -7.29
CA THR A 447 -26.47 -19.10 -7.48
C THR A 447 -27.22 -19.82 -8.61
N THR A 448 -26.63 -20.88 -9.20
CA THR A 448 -27.27 -21.65 -10.28
C THR A 448 -28.33 -22.66 -9.80
N THR A 449 -28.48 -22.88 -8.49
CA THR A 449 -29.59 -23.65 -7.96
C THR A 449 -30.79 -22.75 -7.68
N SER A 450 -31.54 -22.40 -8.72
CA SER A 450 -32.94 -21.98 -8.58
C SER A 450 -33.73 -23.05 -7.85
N PRO A 451 -34.53 -22.74 -6.82
CA PRO A 451 -35.47 -23.67 -6.29
C PRO A 451 -36.50 -23.95 -7.38
N GLN A 452 -36.49 -25.19 -7.92
CA GLN A 452 -37.60 -25.67 -8.73
C GLN A 452 -38.84 -25.59 -7.87
N SER A 453 -39.77 -24.74 -8.30
CA SER A 453 -41.13 -24.66 -7.80
C SER A 453 -41.79 -26.07 -7.78
N ARG A 454 -42.19 -26.48 -6.63
CA ARG A 454 -43.25 -27.48 -6.45
C ARG A 454 -44.55 -26.77 -6.11
#